data_076743d5d89ede568b40bce62306f4de
#
_entry.id   076743d5d89ede568b40bce62306f4de
#
_cell.length_a   1.000
_cell.length_b   1.000
_cell.length_c   1.000
_cell.angle_alpha   90.00
_cell.angle_beta   90.00
_cell.angle_gamma   90.00
#
_symmetry.space_group_name_H-M   'P 1'
#
loop_
_entity.id
_entity.type
_entity.pdbx_description
1 polymer ?
#
loop_
_entity_poly.entity_id
_entity_poly.type
_entity_poly.pdbx_seq_one_letter_code
_entity_poly.pdbx_strand_id
1 'polypeptide(L)'
;MYADRLAELHASPKQGVIVLAGGGARALAQLLGAPGASGTLLEASVPYSASALKDFLGQAPLSSVSGETARSMAAVAFQRANALDPHAAERNFGLSITAALTTNRARRGADRAYIALHCQQVSYLRSIEFTQPEQKPEDDAPSGTRDQQEAVLCHEILGLLSQHMDIEWPDAKFSVAYESRTDSVQAPLDWQQVMVKARDSNQSGSAGKCLFPGAFNPVHQGHLLMKTIAEQLTGLTVNFELSIHNVDKPCLDYFSIKDRTQQLRAHGNTVLTNAPTFIEKARIFPNATFVIGIDTLLRIDQVQYYGSDSLRDAALAELTALGIQFLVFGRLNEGAFLDLDQVEISASLAARCKMVPETVFRQDISSTTLRANASQAADATRPGRP
;
A
#
# COMPACT_ATOMS: atom_id res chain seq x y z
N MET A 1 10.89 18.44 -28.51
CA MET A 1 10.31 17.12 -28.83
C MET A 1 8.94 16.91 -28.15
N TYR A 2 8.70 17.42 -26.93
CA TYR A 2 7.44 17.15 -26.21
C TYR A 2 6.51 18.35 -26.04
N ALA A 3 6.83 19.55 -26.59
CA ALA A 3 6.11 20.78 -26.28
C ALA A 3 4.58 20.69 -26.52
N ASP A 4 4.17 20.20 -27.70
CA ASP A 4 2.75 20.08 -28.06
C ASP A 4 2.05 19.04 -27.17
N ARG A 5 2.72 17.93 -26.87
CA ARG A 5 2.18 16.86 -26.01
C ARG A 5 2.08 17.30 -24.55
N LEU A 6 3.00 18.12 -24.06
CA LEU A 6 2.90 18.72 -22.72
C LEU A 6 1.72 19.71 -22.63
N ALA A 7 1.45 20.46 -23.69
CA ALA A 7 0.27 21.31 -23.75
C ALA A 7 -1.03 20.49 -23.71
N GLU A 8 -1.10 19.36 -24.43
CA GLU A 8 -2.24 18.43 -24.37
C GLU A 8 -2.41 17.82 -22.97
N LEU A 9 -1.30 17.40 -22.31
CA LEU A 9 -1.34 16.92 -20.93
C LEU A 9 -1.92 17.97 -19.97
N HIS A 10 -1.48 19.22 -20.11
CA HIS A 10 -1.95 20.31 -19.27
C HIS A 10 -3.38 20.79 -19.59
N ALA A 11 -3.89 20.49 -20.77
CA ALA A 11 -5.29 20.73 -21.14
C ALA A 11 -6.23 19.62 -20.68
N SER A 12 -5.70 18.46 -20.26
CA SER A 12 -6.49 17.35 -19.69
C SER A 12 -7.16 17.78 -18.38
N PRO A 13 -8.38 17.30 -18.09
CA PRO A 13 -9.01 17.55 -16.81
C PRO A 13 -8.35 16.77 -15.64
N LYS A 14 -7.43 15.86 -15.92
CA LYS A 14 -6.74 15.05 -14.90
C LYS A 14 -5.67 15.85 -14.19
N GLN A 15 -5.63 15.71 -12.86
CA GLN A 15 -4.67 16.42 -12.00
C GLN A 15 -4.15 15.48 -10.91
N GLY A 16 -2.96 15.76 -10.36
CA GLY A 16 -2.45 14.83 -9.37
C GLY A 16 -1.20 15.25 -8.62
N VAL A 17 -0.76 14.36 -7.77
CA VAL A 17 0.46 14.49 -6.96
C VAL A 17 1.54 13.58 -7.54
N ILE A 18 2.75 14.14 -7.72
CA ILE A 18 3.91 13.40 -8.26
C ILE A 18 4.96 13.23 -7.17
N VAL A 19 5.47 12.00 -7.02
CA VAL A 19 6.45 11.66 -5.98
C VAL A 19 7.67 10.97 -6.59
N LEU A 20 8.85 11.51 -6.35
CA LEU A 20 10.10 11.05 -6.95
C LEU A 20 11.08 10.55 -5.90
N ALA A 21 11.66 9.36 -6.12
CA ALA A 21 12.75 8.82 -5.30
C ALA A 21 13.83 8.18 -6.19
N GLY A 22 15.02 8.75 -6.23
CA GLY A 22 16.18 8.20 -6.93
C GLY A 22 16.33 8.57 -8.41
N GLY A 23 15.27 9.02 -9.10
CA GLY A 23 15.31 9.45 -10.50
C GLY A 23 14.00 10.10 -10.95
N GLY A 24 13.94 10.55 -12.23
CA GLY A 24 12.72 11.11 -12.83
C GLY A 24 12.58 12.63 -12.71
N ALA A 25 13.57 13.32 -12.15
CA ALA A 25 13.52 14.78 -11.97
C ALA A 25 13.35 15.54 -13.28
N ARG A 26 13.87 15.01 -14.39
CA ARG A 26 13.72 15.60 -15.73
C ARG A 26 12.26 15.66 -16.18
N ALA A 27 11.43 14.65 -15.87
CA ALA A 27 10.00 14.65 -16.18
C ALA A 27 9.26 15.77 -15.44
N LEU A 28 9.56 15.96 -14.16
CA LEU A 28 9.00 17.05 -13.37
C LEU A 28 9.41 18.43 -13.92
N ALA A 29 10.69 18.59 -14.28
CA ALA A 29 11.17 19.83 -14.90
C ALA A 29 10.48 20.12 -16.24
N GLN A 30 10.21 19.11 -17.07
CA GLN A 30 9.45 19.27 -18.32
C GLN A 30 8.01 19.69 -18.06
N LEU A 31 7.32 19.06 -17.10
CA LEU A 31 5.95 19.41 -16.74
C LEU A 31 5.86 20.85 -16.20
N LEU A 32 6.74 21.23 -15.27
CA LEU A 32 6.75 22.59 -14.69
C LEU A 32 7.22 23.67 -15.65
N GLY A 33 8.07 23.32 -16.60
CA GLY A 33 8.59 24.25 -17.60
C GLY A 33 7.64 24.56 -18.75
N ALA A 34 6.55 23.79 -18.90
CA ALA A 34 5.54 24.01 -19.91
C ALA A 34 4.38 24.86 -19.36
N PRO A 35 3.81 25.81 -20.15
CA PRO A 35 2.63 26.58 -19.74
C PRO A 35 1.44 25.67 -19.44
N GLY A 36 0.69 25.98 -18.38
CA GLY A 36 -0.50 25.23 -18.00
C GLY A 36 -0.27 24.17 -16.91
N ALA A 37 0.94 24.03 -16.35
CA ALA A 37 1.29 23.04 -15.33
C ALA A 37 0.34 22.99 -14.14
N SER A 38 -0.23 24.12 -13.72
CA SER A 38 -1.20 24.20 -12.62
C SER A 38 -2.52 23.45 -12.88
N GLY A 39 -2.84 23.14 -14.13
CA GLY A 39 -3.99 22.30 -14.49
C GLY A 39 -3.77 20.81 -14.25
N THR A 40 -2.51 20.37 -14.18
CA THR A 40 -2.14 18.95 -14.06
C THR A 40 -1.51 18.62 -12.71
N LEU A 41 -0.73 19.54 -12.14
CA LEU A 41 0.08 19.28 -10.96
C LEU A 41 -0.50 19.99 -9.73
N LEU A 42 -0.99 19.22 -8.76
CA LEU A 42 -1.41 19.73 -7.45
C LEU A 42 -0.22 19.89 -6.50
N GLU A 43 0.69 18.92 -6.49
CA GLU A 43 1.88 18.92 -5.62
C GLU A 43 2.96 18.01 -6.21
N ALA A 44 4.22 18.32 -5.96
CA ALA A 44 5.34 17.40 -6.21
C ALA A 44 6.19 17.24 -4.96
N SER A 45 6.62 16.02 -4.64
CA SER A 45 7.40 15.69 -3.46
C SER A 45 8.58 14.78 -3.80
N VAL A 46 9.70 14.97 -3.08
CA VAL A 46 10.93 14.19 -3.31
C VAL A 46 11.44 13.60 -1.98
N PRO A 47 10.83 12.53 -1.46
CA PRO A 47 11.30 11.84 -0.26
C PRO A 47 12.58 11.02 -0.57
N TYR A 48 13.72 11.70 -0.65
CA TYR A 48 14.96 11.13 -1.20
C TYR A 48 15.74 10.26 -0.22
N SER A 49 15.77 10.62 1.06
CA SER A 49 16.45 9.82 2.10
C SER A 49 15.56 8.66 2.56
N ALA A 50 16.17 7.61 3.14
CA ALA A 50 15.42 6.50 3.72
C ALA A 50 14.46 6.96 4.82
N SER A 51 14.84 7.96 5.62
CA SER A 51 13.97 8.54 6.65
C SER A 51 12.80 9.33 6.04
N ALA A 52 13.04 10.15 5.02
CA ALA A 52 11.98 10.87 4.33
C ALA A 52 11.00 9.92 3.62
N LEU A 53 11.51 8.83 3.01
CA LEU A 53 10.65 7.82 2.38
C LEU A 53 9.84 7.04 3.43
N LYS A 54 10.45 6.72 4.59
CA LYS A 54 9.73 6.12 5.72
C LYS A 54 8.62 7.04 6.23
N ASP A 55 8.91 8.32 6.40
CA ASP A 55 7.94 9.32 6.85
C ASP A 55 6.78 9.47 5.85
N PHE A 56 7.10 9.59 4.56
CA PHE A 56 6.11 9.68 3.49
C PHE A 56 5.17 8.45 3.42
N LEU A 57 5.70 7.24 3.63
CA LEU A 57 4.94 5.99 3.60
C LEU A 57 4.31 5.60 4.95
N GLY A 58 4.66 6.27 6.06
CA GLY A 58 4.30 5.87 7.42
C GLY A 58 5.09 4.68 7.96
N GLN A 59 5.83 3.95 7.12
CA GLN A 59 6.69 2.83 7.49
C GLN A 59 7.87 2.68 6.53
N ALA A 60 8.96 2.07 7.00
CA ALA A 60 10.10 1.76 6.15
C ALA A 60 9.72 0.65 5.12
N PRO A 61 9.93 0.86 3.81
CA PRO A 61 9.74 -0.19 2.83
C PRO A 61 10.84 -1.27 2.93
N LEU A 62 10.53 -2.51 2.55
CA LEU A 62 11.51 -3.61 2.49
C LEU A 62 12.64 -3.32 1.50
N SER A 63 12.35 -2.63 0.43
CA SER A 63 13.32 -2.15 -0.57
C SER A 63 12.88 -0.79 -1.06
N SER A 64 13.79 0.20 -1.05
CA SER A 64 13.47 1.54 -1.56
C SER A 64 13.20 1.56 -3.05
N VAL A 65 13.74 0.59 -3.81
CA VAL A 65 13.57 0.49 -5.28
C VAL A 65 12.93 -0.84 -5.63
N SER A 66 11.60 -0.84 -5.63
CA SER A 66 10.77 -2.00 -5.98
C SER A 66 9.42 -1.54 -6.54
N GLY A 67 8.74 -2.43 -7.27
CA GLY A 67 7.38 -2.19 -7.74
C GLY A 67 6.38 -1.98 -6.60
N GLU A 68 6.54 -2.69 -5.47
CA GLU A 68 5.70 -2.50 -4.28
C GLU A 68 5.86 -1.09 -3.69
N THR A 69 7.10 -0.61 -3.56
CA THR A 69 7.38 0.73 -3.05
C THR A 69 6.82 1.81 -3.98
N ALA A 70 7.02 1.67 -5.30
CA ALA A 70 6.43 2.60 -6.27
C ALA A 70 4.91 2.64 -6.13
N ARG A 71 4.23 1.49 -6.10
CA ARG A 71 2.77 1.42 -5.97
C ARG A 71 2.27 2.04 -4.65
N SER A 72 2.95 1.77 -3.54
CA SER A 72 2.63 2.39 -2.24
C SER A 72 2.79 3.91 -2.28
N MET A 73 3.86 4.42 -2.90
CA MET A 73 4.07 5.86 -3.08
C MET A 73 2.95 6.48 -3.94
N ALA A 74 2.54 5.83 -5.04
CA ALA A 74 1.46 6.30 -5.90
C ALA A 74 0.11 6.33 -5.17
N ALA A 75 -0.18 5.31 -4.34
CA ALA A 75 -1.41 5.25 -3.55
C ALA A 75 -1.45 6.37 -2.49
N VAL A 76 -0.34 6.64 -1.78
CA VAL A 76 -0.23 7.77 -0.84
C VAL A 76 -0.35 9.11 -1.58
N ALA A 77 0.26 9.24 -2.76
CA ALA A 77 0.14 10.43 -3.61
C ALA A 77 -1.31 10.67 -4.06
N PHE A 78 -2.05 9.62 -4.41
CA PHE A 78 -3.48 9.72 -4.75
C PHE A 78 -4.33 10.17 -3.57
N GLN A 79 -4.07 9.64 -2.36
CA GLN A 79 -4.72 10.14 -1.14
C GLN A 79 -4.44 11.61 -0.91
N ARG A 80 -3.19 12.04 -1.12
CA ARG A 80 -2.81 13.44 -0.99
C ARG A 80 -3.53 14.32 -2.02
N ALA A 81 -3.66 13.85 -3.27
CA ALA A 81 -4.41 14.55 -4.31
C ALA A 81 -5.89 14.72 -3.91
N ASN A 82 -6.53 13.67 -3.37
CA ASN A 82 -7.90 13.75 -2.87
C ASN A 82 -8.06 14.65 -1.63
N ALA A 83 -7.03 14.78 -0.81
CA ALA A 83 -7.05 15.71 0.32
C ALA A 83 -6.90 17.17 -0.14
N LEU A 84 -6.17 17.44 -1.24
CA LEU A 84 -5.99 18.77 -1.83
C LEU A 84 -7.21 19.20 -2.64
N ASP A 85 -7.84 18.28 -3.38
CA ASP A 85 -9.08 18.54 -4.13
C ASP A 85 -10.08 17.38 -3.92
N PRO A 86 -10.85 17.41 -2.82
CA PRO A 86 -11.78 16.33 -2.46
C PRO A 86 -12.98 16.19 -3.39
N HIS A 87 -13.29 17.21 -4.19
CA HIS A 87 -14.42 17.20 -5.12
C HIS A 87 -14.06 16.67 -6.51
N ALA A 88 -12.80 16.30 -6.73
CA ALA A 88 -12.26 15.88 -8.02
C ALA A 88 -11.70 14.46 -8.02
N ALA A 89 -12.14 13.58 -7.12
CA ALA A 89 -11.57 12.24 -6.97
C ALA A 89 -11.50 11.43 -8.28
N GLU A 90 -12.44 11.60 -9.19
CA GLU A 90 -12.48 10.98 -10.52
C GLU A 90 -11.40 11.52 -11.49
N ARG A 91 -10.90 12.73 -11.23
CA ARG A 91 -9.85 13.39 -12.02
C ARG A 91 -8.48 13.26 -11.39
N ASN A 92 -8.43 12.97 -10.10
CA ASN A 92 -7.20 12.93 -9.33
C ASN A 92 -6.41 11.66 -9.60
N PHE A 93 -5.07 11.80 -9.61
CA PHE A 93 -4.13 10.67 -9.65
C PHE A 93 -2.96 10.88 -8.70
N GLY A 94 -2.32 9.78 -8.32
CA GLY A 94 -1.00 9.76 -7.72
C GLY A 94 -0.01 9.09 -8.67
N LEU A 95 1.07 9.77 -9.01
CA LEU A 95 2.16 9.24 -9.83
C LEU A 95 3.42 9.17 -9.00
N SER A 96 4.14 8.07 -9.07
CA SER A 96 5.38 7.89 -8.34
C SER A 96 6.47 7.24 -9.16
N ILE A 97 7.71 7.53 -8.81
CA ILE A 97 8.89 6.91 -9.40
C ILE A 97 9.87 6.54 -8.29
N THR A 98 10.38 5.32 -8.33
CA THR A 98 11.54 4.93 -7.56
C THR A 98 12.58 4.30 -8.47
N ALA A 99 13.84 4.74 -8.38
CA ALA A 99 14.88 4.35 -9.30
C ALA A 99 16.24 4.11 -8.63
N ALA A 100 16.96 3.16 -9.18
CA ALA A 100 18.35 2.87 -8.91
C ALA A 100 19.11 3.02 -10.22
N LEU A 101 19.64 4.22 -10.49
CA LEU A 101 20.36 4.60 -11.70
C LEU A 101 21.87 4.53 -11.50
N THR A 102 22.61 4.57 -12.58
CA THR A 102 24.08 4.67 -12.58
C THR A 102 24.58 5.77 -11.62
N THR A 103 25.60 5.45 -10.84
CA THR A 103 26.28 6.34 -9.89
C THR A 103 27.80 6.17 -10.01
N ASN A 104 28.56 7.09 -9.45
CA ASN A 104 30.03 7.03 -9.36
C ASN A 104 30.56 5.93 -8.43
N ARG A 105 29.69 5.18 -7.74
CA ARG A 105 30.06 4.07 -6.85
C ARG A 105 29.67 2.77 -7.50
N ALA A 106 30.56 1.77 -7.46
CA ALA A 106 30.22 0.41 -7.84
C ALA A 106 29.04 -0.06 -6.97
N ARG A 107 27.96 -0.49 -7.63
CA ARG A 107 26.74 -0.92 -6.99
C ARG A 107 26.43 -2.36 -7.41
N ARG A 108 25.97 -3.17 -6.46
CA ARG A 108 25.48 -4.51 -6.73
C ARG A 108 24.05 -4.45 -7.30
N GLY A 109 23.81 -5.09 -8.43
CA GLY A 109 22.51 -5.22 -9.09
C GLY A 109 22.31 -4.27 -10.26
N ALA A 110 21.40 -4.63 -11.17
CA ALA A 110 21.09 -3.90 -12.39
C ALA A 110 20.49 -2.52 -12.09
N ASP A 111 20.76 -1.58 -12.97
CA ASP A 111 20.09 -0.28 -13.00
C ASP A 111 18.62 -0.51 -13.39
N ARG A 112 17.71 0.05 -12.62
CA ARG A 112 16.28 -0.17 -12.81
C ARG A 112 15.43 0.96 -12.22
N ALA A 113 14.21 1.06 -12.70
CA ALA A 113 13.20 1.96 -12.15
C ALA A 113 11.82 1.34 -12.17
N TYR A 114 10.97 1.84 -11.28
CA TYR A 114 9.56 1.50 -11.23
C TYR A 114 8.76 2.80 -11.21
N ILE A 115 7.82 2.92 -12.14
CA ILE A 115 6.88 4.02 -12.22
C ILE A 115 5.51 3.46 -11.92
N ALA A 116 4.79 4.05 -10.97
CA ALA A 116 3.43 3.64 -10.67
C ALA A 116 2.48 4.84 -10.77
N LEU A 117 1.27 4.57 -11.26
CA LEU A 117 0.18 5.52 -11.25
C LEU A 117 -1.05 4.86 -10.62
N HIS A 118 -1.67 5.54 -9.68
CA HIS A 118 -2.88 5.10 -9.02
C HIS A 118 -3.96 6.18 -9.10
N CYS A 119 -5.16 5.80 -9.48
CA CYS A 119 -6.34 6.66 -9.50
C CYS A 119 -7.59 5.88 -9.09
N GLN A 120 -8.75 6.51 -9.12
CA GLN A 120 -10.00 5.86 -8.72
C GLN A 120 -10.30 4.58 -9.52
N GLN A 121 -9.97 4.53 -10.82
CA GLN A 121 -10.37 3.43 -11.70
C GLN A 121 -9.31 2.34 -11.85
N VAL A 122 -8.02 2.72 -11.76
CA VAL A 122 -6.93 1.82 -12.17
C VAL A 122 -5.65 2.08 -11.39
N SER A 123 -4.86 1.03 -11.21
CA SER A 123 -3.45 1.11 -10.83
C SER A 123 -2.59 0.61 -11.98
N TYR A 124 -1.56 1.36 -12.33
CA TYR A 124 -0.50 0.96 -13.27
C TYR A 124 0.81 0.75 -12.54
N LEU A 125 1.60 -0.19 -13.04
CA LEU A 125 3.01 -0.37 -12.68
C LEU A 125 3.82 -0.55 -13.95
N ARG A 126 4.78 0.35 -14.20
CA ARG A 126 5.75 0.23 -15.28
C ARG A 126 7.11 -0.09 -14.68
N SER A 127 7.67 -1.24 -15.06
CA SER A 127 9.00 -1.70 -14.67
C SER A 127 9.98 -1.41 -15.79
N ILE A 128 11.16 -0.87 -15.48
CA ILE A 128 12.21 -0.52 -16.41
C ILE A 128 13.49 -1.18 -15.93
N GLU A 129 14.13 -1.95 -16.79
CA GLU A 129 15.46 -2.52 -16.57
C GLU A 129 16.41 -2.03 -17.64
N PHE A 130 17.53 -1.45 -17.24
CA PHE A 130 18.58 -1.02 -18.13
C PHE A 130 19.52 -2.18 -18.39
N THR A 131 19.66 -2.56 -19.68
CA THR A 131 20.53 -3.65 -20.10
C THR A 131 21.97 -3.16 -20.21
N GLN A 132 22.90 -3.94 -19.67
CA GLN A 132 24.33 -3.73 -19.94
C GLN A 132 24.66 -4.24 -21.34
N PRO A 133 25.55 -3.58 -22.12
CA PRO A 133 26.06 -4.13 -23.38
C PRO A 133 26.66 -5.52 -23.13
N GLU A 134 26.35 -6.50 -24.01
CA GLU A 134 26.88 -7.87 -23.91
C GLU A 134 28.41 -7.98 -23.98
N GLN A 135 29.08 -6.96 -24.49
CA GLN A 135 30.55 -6.85 -24.46
C GLN A 135 30.93 -5.88 -23.33
N LYS A 136 31.38 -6.43 -22.19
CA LYS A 136 32.18 -5.64 -21.26
C LYS A 136 33.41 -5.12 -22.00
N PRO A 137 33.62 -3.80 -22.10
CA PRO A 137 34.96 -3.26 -22.19
C PRO A 137 35.70 -3.69 -20.92
N GLU A 138 36.98 -3.95 -20.94
CA GLU A 138 37.81 -4.34 -19.80
C GLU A 138 37.80 -3.35 -18.63
N ASP A 139 37.18 -2.18 -18.80
CA ASP A 139 36.83 -1.22 -17.74
C ASP A 139 35.35 -1.32 -17.41
N ASP A 140 34.99 -1.32 -16.14
CA ASP A 140 33.63 -1.31 -15.54
C ASP A 140 32.75 -0.14 -16.03
N ALA A 141 32.52 -0.05 -17.34
CA ALA A 141 31.72 1.01 -17.94
C ALA A 141 30.24 0.78 -17.58
N PRO A 142 29.57 1.78 -16.99
CA PRO A 142 28.17 1.70 -16.60
C PRO A 142 27.26 1.52 -17.85
N SER A 143 26.06 0.97 -17.64
CA SER A 143 24.98 0.81 -18.63
C SER A 143 24.43 2.16 -19.13
N GLY A 144 25.26 3.01 -19.68
CA GLY A 144 24.97 4.39 -20.04
C GLY A 144 25.24 5.39 -18.89
N THR A 145 25.22 6.67 -19.21
CA THR A 145 25.36 7.73 -18.21
C THR A 145 24.04 7.92 -17.47
N ARG A 146 24.09 8.45 -16.25
CA ARG A 146 22.89 8.82 -15.49
C ARG A 146 21.97 9.76 -16.29
N ASP A 147 22.54 10.66 -17.07
CA ASP A 147 21.78 11.59 -17.92
C ASP A 147 21.00 10.88 -19.03
N GLN A 148 21.58 9.85 -19.64
CA GLN A 148 20.88 9.01 -20.63
C GLN A 148 19.75 8.21 -20.00
N GLN A 149 19.96 7.64 -18.81
CA GLN A 149 18.91 6.93 -18.06
C GLN A 149 17.79 7.88 -17.62
N GLU A 150 18.11 9.09 -17.16
CA GLU A 150 17.11 10.14 -16.84
C GLU A 150 16.30 10.56 -18.08
N ALA A 151 16.89 10.54 -19.29
CA ALA A 151 16.14 10.80 -20.52
C ALA A 151 15.10 9.71 -20.81
N VAL A 152 15.47 8.44 -20.61
CA VAL A 152 14.54 7.30 -20.69
C VAL A 152 13.43 7.46 -19.65
N LEU A 153 13.77 7.70 -18.38
CA LEU A 153 12.78 7.86 -17.32
C LEU A 153 11.81 9.02 -17.62
N CYS A 154 12.32 10.14 -18.14
CA CYS A 154 11.47 11.26 -18.53
C CYS A 154 10.43 10.84 -19.57
N HIS A 155 10.86 10.11 -20.61
CA HIS A 155 9.97 9.60 -21.65
C HIS A 155 8.92 8.63 -21.10
N GLU A 156 9.34 7.67 -20.30
CA GLU A 156 8.50 6.62 -19.76
C GLU A 156 7.47 7.15 -18.71
N ILE A 157 7.87 8.14 -17.91
CA ILE A 157 6.98 8.82 -16.96
C ILE A 157 5.88 9.59 -17.69
N LEU A 158 6.30 10.44 -18.66
CA LEU A 158 5.35 11.23 -19.44
C LEU A 158 4.46 10.34 -20.31
N GLY A 159 5.02 9.24 -20.87
CA GLY A 159 4.26 8.23 -21.61
C GLY A 159 3.21 7.52 -20.77
N LEU A 160 3.51 7.16 -19.51
CA LEU A 160 2.50 6.57 -18.61
C LEU A 160 1.42 7.58 -18.22
N LEU A 161 1.80 8.84 -18.00
CA LEU A 161 0.86 9.92 -17.72
C LEU A 161 -0.06 10.19 -18.93
N SER A 162 0.51 10.23 -20.15
CA SER A 162 -0.26 10.35 -21.39
C SER A 162 -1.21 9.19 -21.60
N GLN A 163 -0.78 7.96 -21.35
CA GLN A 163 -1.63 6.77 -21.39
C GLN A 163 -2.84 6.88 -20.44
N HIS A 164 -2.62 7.42 -19.22
CA HIS A 164 -3.70 7.66 -18.26
C HIS A 164 -4.68 8.74 -18.72
N MET A 165 -4.22 9.69 -19.51
CA MET A 165 -5.01 10.81 -20.02
C MET A 165 -5.58 10.56 -21.43
N ASP A 166 -5.43 9.35 -21.96
CA ASP A 166 -5.84 8.96 -23.33
C ASP A 166 -5.20 9.84 -24.42
N ILE A 167 -3.94 10.26 -24.20
CA ILE A 167 -3.15 11.08 -25.13
C ILE A 167 -2.09 10.19 -25.79
N GLU A 168 -1.98 10.24 -27.12
CA GLU A 168 -0.97 9.53 -27.86
C GLU A 168 0.43 10.05 -27.52
N TRP A 169 1.34 9.15 -27.11
CA TRP A 169 2.72 9.49 -26.78
C TRP A 169 3.66 9.00 -27.88
N PRO A 170 4.53 9.86 -28.43
CA PRO A 170 5.38 9.46 -29.53
C PRO A 170 6.47 8.47 -29.10
N ASP A 171 6.81 7.55 -29.97
CA ASP A 171 8.00 6.71 -29.79
C ASP A 171 9.28 7.53 -29.75
N ALA A 172 10.26 7.08 -28.97
CA ALA A 172 11.57 7.70 -28.89
C ALA A 172 12.68 6.64 -28.94
N LYS A 173 13.80 7.01 -29.54
CA LYS A 173 15.01 6.18 -29.56
C LYS A 173 16.02 6.73 -28.56
N PHE A 174 16.59 5.85 -27.75
CA PHE A 174 17.60 6.21 -26.76
C PHE A 174 18.91 5.50 -27.07
N SER A 175 20.02 6.12 -26.66
CA SER A 175 21.37 5.58 -26.83
C SER A 175 21.68 4.49 -25.77
N VAL A 176 20.89 4.39 -24.70
CA VAL A 176 20.99 3.34 -23.69
C VAL A 176 19.89 2.29 -23.95
N ALA A 177 20.28 1.02 -23.92
CA ALA A 177 19.33 -0.08 -24.08
C ALA A 177 18.57 -0.31 -22.77
N TYR A 178 17.29 -0.55 -22.88
CA TYR A 178 16.42 -0.88 -21.74
C TYR A 178 15.21 -1.70 -22.18
N GLU A 179 14.62 -2.38 -21.24
CA GLU A 179 13.32 -3.04 -21.40
C GLU A 179 12.29 -2.34 -20.52
N SER A 180 11.08 -2.17 -21.03
CA SER A 180 9.96 -1.56 -20.31
C SER A 180 8.74 -2.48 -20.40
N ARG A 181 8.10 -2.71 -19.27
CA ARG A 181 6.87 -3.50 -19.19
C ARG A 181 5.86 -2.77 -18.30
N THR A 182 4.62 -2.67 -18.80
CA THR A 182 3.50 -2.08 -18.03
C THR A 182 2.48 -3.15 -17.69
N ASP A 183 2.19 -3.28 -16.40
CA ASP A 183 1.09 -4.07 -15.85
C ASP A 183 0.00 -3.12 -15.33
N SER A 184 -1.26 -3.55 -15.30
CA SER A 184 -2.36 -2.77 -14.75
C SER A 184 -3.42 -3.62 -14.06
N VAL A 185 -4.14 -3.01 -13.12
CA VAL A 185 -5.32 -3.59 -12.49
C VAL A 185 -6.44 -2.56 -12.53
N GLN A 186 -7.46 -2.87 -13.33
CA GLN A 186 -8.73 -2.15 -13.33
C GLN A 186 -9.54 -2.56 -12.12
N ALA A 187 -10.07 -1.59 -11.37
CA ALA A 187 -10.88 -1.85 -10.19
C ALA A 187 -12.35 -2.09 -10.57
N PRO A 188 -13.02 -3.08 -9.97
CA PRO A 188 -14.47 -3.16 -9.98
C PRO A 188 -15.11 -1.91 -9.35
N LEU A 189 -16.33 -1.59 -9.72
CA LEU A 189 -17.02 -0.37 -9.28
C LEU A 189 -17.14 -0.27 -7.74
N ASP A 190 -17.40 -1.40 -7.07
CA ASP A 190 -17.49 -1.47 -5.62
C ASP A 190 -16.16 -1.10 -4.93
N TRP A 191 -15.02 -1.52 -5.49
CA TRP A 191 -13.70 -1.13 -4.97
C TRP A 191 -13.43 0.36 -5.20
N GLN A 192 -13.80 0.88 -6.37
CA GLN A 192 -13.66 2.30 -6.69
C GLN A 192 -14.44 3.18 -5.69
N GLN A 193 -15.69 2.79 -5.38
CA GLN A 193 -16.55 3.52 -4.44
C GLN A 193 -15.98 3.52 -3.02
N VAL A 194 -15.40 2.39 -2.57
CA VAL A 194 -14.74 2.31 -1.26
C VAL A 194 -13.44 3.12 -1.26
N MET A 195 -12.66 3.10 -2.34
CA MET A 195 -11.41 3.85 -2.45
C MET A 195 -11.59 5.35 -2.24
N VAL A 196 -12.63 5.93 -2.82
CA VAL A 196 -12.91 7.39 -2.73
C VAL A 196 -13.92 7.75 -1.65
N LYS A 197 -14.22 6.84 -0.72
CA LYS A 197 -15.20 7.02 0.37
C LYS A 197 -16.63 7.37 -0.09
N ALA A 198 -16.99 7.05 -1.33
CA ALA A 198 -18.39 7.10 -1.77
C ALA A 198 -19.23 5.99 -1.10
N ARG A 199 -18.57 4.96 -0.61
CA ARG A 199 -19.10 3.91 0.28
C ARG A 199 -18.04 3.54 1.31
N ASP A 200 -18.47 3.26 2.54
CA ASP A 200 -17.56 2.85 3.61
C ASP A 200 -17.13 1.37 3.48
N SER A 201 -17.95 0.55 2.82
CA SER A 201 -17.68 -0.87 2.59
C SER A 201 -18.26 -1.34 1.25
N ASN A 202 -17.63 -2.34 0.64
CA ASN A 202 -18.17 -3.00 -0.56
C ASN A 202 -19.29 -4.01 -0.24
N GLN A 203 -19.54 -4.28 1.03
CA GLN A 203 -20.60 -5.19 1.50
C GLN A 203 -21.38 -4.58 2.65
N SER A 204 -22.63 -5.04 2.82
CA SER A 204 -23.53 -4.58 3.87
C SER A 204 -24.34 -5.77 4.45
N GLY A 205 -24.99 -5.55 5.58
CA GLY A 205 -25.91 -6.52 6.19
C GLY A 205 -25.22 -7.65 6.96
N SER A 206 -25.62 -8.90 6.75
CA SER A 206 -25.19 -10.06 7.54
C SER A 206 -23.69 -10.38 7.48
N ALA A 207 -23.00 -9.90 6.42
CA ALA A 207 -21.56 -10.07 6.29
C ALA A 207 -20.75 -9.38 7.40
N GLY A 208 -21.32 -8.39 8.09
CA GLY A 208 -20.68 -7.64 9.16
C GLY A 208 -20.82 -8.19 10.57
N LYS A 209 -21.45 -9.36 10.79
CA LYS A 209 -21.69 -9.88 12.14
C LYS A 209 -20.44 -10.41 12.84
N CYS A 210 -19.53 -11.06 12.10
CA CYS A 210 -18.24 -11.50 12.61
C CYS A 210 -17.16 -11.20 11.57
N LEU A 211 -16.22 -10.35 11.94
CA LEU A 211 -15.19 -9.82 11.05
C LEU A 211 -13.79 -10.12 11.59
N PHE A 212 -12.91 -10.50 10.69
CA PHE A 212 -11.50 -10.69 10.97
C PHE A 212 -10.67 -9.62 10.24
N PRO A 213 -10.40 -8.46 10.89
CA PRO A 213 -9.57 -7.42 10.34
C PRO A 213 -8.10 -7.86 10.23
N GLY A 214 -7.51 -7.66 9.06
CA GLY A 214 -6.11 -8.03 8.88
C GLY A 214 -5.51 -7.50 7.59
N ALA A 215 -4.17 -7.50 7.54
CA ALA A 215 -3.45 -7.13 6.31
C ALA A 215 -3.32 -8.31 5.34
N PHE A 216 -3.29 -9.56 5.85
CA PHE A 216 -3.21 -10.81 5.08
C PHE A 216 -2.13 -10.79 3.96
N ASN A 217 -0.94 -10.32 4.31
CA ASN A 217 0.16 -10.15 3.36
C ASN A 217 1.43 -10.88 3.82
N PRO A 218 1.56 -12.22 3.51
CA PRO A 218 0.52 -13.10 2.99
C PRO A 218 -0.45 -13.60 4.09
N VAL A 219 -1.57 -14.22 3.66
CA VAL A 219 -2.37 -15.09 4.54
C VAL A 219 -1.54 -16.33 4.91
N HIS A 220 -1.69 -16.83 6.14
CA HIS A 220 -0.96 -18.00 6.63
C HIS A 220 -1.82 -18.89 7.53
N GLN A 221 -1.32 -20.08 7.86
CA GLN A 221 -2.06 -21.07 8.63
C GLN A 221 -2.61 -20.53 9.97
N GLY A 222 -1.87 -19.65 10.65
CA GLY A 222 -2.35 -19.01 11.87
C GLY A 222 -3.63 -18.21 11.66
N HIS A 223 -3.75 -17.45 10.57
CA HIS A 223 -5.01 -16.73 10.26
C HIS A 223 -6.17 -17.70 9.99
N LEU A 224 -5.91 -18.79 9.27
CA LEU A 224 -6.94 -19.77 8.92
C LEU A 224 -7.44 -20.50 10.19
N LEU A 225 -6.54 -20.85 11.08
CA LEU A 225 -6.88 -21.49 12.35
C LEU A 225 -7.68 -20.54 13.26
N MET A 226 -7.26 -19.26 13.38
CA MET A 226 -8.03 -18.23 14.10
C MET A 226 -9.46 -18.13 13.57
N LYS A 227 -9.64 -18.10 12.26
CA LYS A 227 -10.95 -18.07 11.61
C LYS A 227 -11.79 -19.30 12.01
N THR A 228 -11.25 -20.50 11.86
CA THR A 228 -11.96 -21.75 12.17
C THR A 228 -12.40 -21.80 13.64
N ILE A 229 -11.51 -21.45 14.56
CA ILE A 229 -11.82 -21.42 16.00
C ILE A 229 -12.90 -20.35 16.31
N ALA A 230 -12.77 -19.17 15.69
CA ALA A 230 -13.75 -18.10 15.86
C ALA A 230 -15.16 -18.54 15.40
N GLU A 231 -15.26 -19.24 14.26
CA GLU A 231 -16.53 -19.79 13.77
C GLU A 231 -17.12 -20.84 14.72
N GLN A 232 -16.29 -21.71 15.29
CA GLN A 232 -16.71 -22.70 16.28
C GLN A 232 -17.22 -22.05 17.59
N LEU A 233 -16.53 -21.02 18.08
CA LEU A 233 -16.85 -20.37 19.35
C LEU A 233 -18.02 -19.40 19.27
N THR A 234 -18.26 -18.79 18.10
CA THR A 234 -19.32 -17.80 17.91
C THR A 234 -20.57 -18.38 17.24
N GLY A 235 -20.45 -19.49 16.52
CA GLY A 235 -21.51 -20.01 15.65
C GLY A 235 -21.80 -19.13 14.44
N LEU A 236 -20.96 -18.12 14.16
CA LEU A 236 -21.12 -17.17 13.06
C LEU A 236 -20.10 -17.43 11.97
N THR A 237 -20.47 -17.19 10.71
CA THR A 237 -19.48 -17.15 9.61
C THR A 237 -18.55 -15.96 9.79
N VAL A 238 -17.23 -16.21 9.81
CA VAL A 238 -16.20 -15.17 9.90
C VAL A 238 -15.83 -14.68 8.51
N ASN A 239 -16.02 -13.40 8.24
CA ASN A 239 -15.58 -12.73 7.03
C ASN A 239 -14.25 -12.01 7.27
N PHE A 240 -13.29 -12.15 6.35
CA PHE A 240 -12.06 -11.36 6.39
C PHE A 240 -12.39 -9.90 6.12
N GLU A 241 -11.82 -8.98 6.87
CA GLU A 241 -11.96 -7.55 6.60
C GLU A 241 -10.60 -6.98 6.18
N LEU A 242 -10.58 -6.34 5.02
CA LEU A 242 -9.41 -5.69 4.45
C LEU A 242 -9.67 -4.19 4.35
N SER A 243 -9.03 -3.42 5.21
CA SER A 243 -9.10 -1.96 5.13
C SER A 243 -8.15 -1.42 4.06
N ILE A 244 -8.68 -0.59 3.14
CA ILE A 244 -7.87 0.10 2.13
C ILE A 244 -6.89 1.04 2.81
N HIS A 245 -7.35 1.77 3.83
CA HIS A 245 -6.54 2.64 4.66
C HIS A 245 -6.21 1.95 5.98
N ASN A 246 -5.01 2.19 6.48
CA ASN A 246 -4.55 1.69 7.77
C ASN A 246 -3.81 2.81 8.50
N VAL A 247 -3.87 2.85 9.82
CA VAL A 247 -3.23 3.90 10.62
C VAL A 247 -1.70 3.85 10.50
N ASP A 248 -1.13 2.63 10.45
CA ASP A 248 0.31 2.38 10.53
C ASP A 248 0.93 1.95 9.19
N LYS A 249 0.16 1.93 8.09
CA LYS A 249 0.62 1.38 6.80
C LYS A 249 0.13 2.25 5.64
N PRO A 250 0.88 2.26 4.51
CA PRO A 250 0.41 2.92 3.31
C PRO A 250 -0.96 2.39 2.87
N CYS A 251 -1.73 3.24 2.20
CA CYS A 251 -2.94 2.85 1.50
C CYS A 251 -2.67 1.72 0.52
N LEU A 252 -3.64 0.84 0.35
CA LEU A 252 -3.55 -0.25 -0.63
C LEU A 252 -3.86 0.27 -2.03
N ASP A 253 -3.00 -0.10 -2.97
CA ASP A 253 -3.27 -0.01 -4.40
C ASP A 253 -4.10 -1.23 -4.88
N TYR A 254 -4.60 -1.18 -6.13
CA TYR A 254 -5.45 -2.27 -6.63
C TYR A 254 -4.71 -3.58 -6.91
N PHE A 255 -3.42 -3.59 -7.14
CA PHE A 255 -2.63 -4.83 -7.17
C PHE A 255 -2.64 -5.50 -5.80
N SER A 256 -2.38 -4.72 -4.75
CA SER A 256 -2.38 -5.22 -3.37
C SER A 256 -3.75 -5.73 -2.92
N ILE A 257 -4.82 -5.04 -3.29
CA ILE A 257 -6.20 -5.48 -2.99
C ILE A 257 -6.50 -6.79 -3.74
N LYS A 258 -6.19 -6.84 -5.05
CA LYS A 258 -6.40 -8.03 -5.88
C LYS A 258 -5.65 -9.25 -5.33
N ASP A 259 -4.35 -9.09 -5.04
CA ASP A 259 -3.52 -10.19 -4.56
C ASP A 259 -4.03 -10.75 -3.23
N ARG A 260 -4.40 -9.88 -2.28
CA ARG A 260 -4.90 -10.28 -0.97
C ARG A 260 -6.28 -10.91 -1.05
N THR A 261 -7.21 -10.30 -1.79
CA THR A 261 -8.55 -10.87 -1.98
C THR A 261 -8.51 -12.20 -2.71
N GLN A 262 -7.60 -12.37 -3.67
CA GLN A 262 -7.41 -13.64 -4.37
C GLN A 262 -6.88 -14.74 -3.45
N GLN A 263 -5.92 -14.44 -2.56
CA GLN A 263 -5.43 -15.38 -1.56
C GLN A 263 -6.52 -15.80 -0.58
N LEU A 264 -7.38 -14.86 -0.17
CA LEU A 264 -8.46 -15.11 0.80
C LEU A 264 -9.66 -15.85 0.19
N ARG A 265 -9.87 -15.77 -1.14
CA ARG A 265 -11.04 -16.30 -1.85
C ARG A 265 -11.31 -17.79 -1.58
N ALA A 266 -10.25 -18.60 -1.43
CA ALA A 266 -10.39 -20.03 -1.12
C ALA A 266 -10.82 -20.30 0.34
N HIS A 267 -10.73 -19.28 1.21
CA HIS A 267 -10.91 -19.44 2.65
C HIS A 267 -12.15 -18.73 3.20
N GLY A 268 -12.82 -17.93 2.39
CA GLY A 268 -14.05 -17.25 2.81
C GLY A 268 -14.26 -15.93 2.07
N ASN A 269 -15.30 -15.23 2.52
CA ASN A 269 -15.65 -13.94 1.98
C ASN A 269 -14.73 -12.84 2.50
N THR A 270 -14.45 -11.84 1.67
CA THR A 270 -13.65 -10.67 2.02
C THR A 270 -14.48 -9.41 1.92
N VAL A 271 -14.54 -8.68 3.01
CA VAL A 271 -15.17 -7.36 3.10
C VAL A 271 -14.08 -6.30 2.96
N LEU A 272 -14.20 -5.44 1.96
CA LEU A 272 -13.32 -4.30 1.77
C LEU A 272 -13.92 -3.08 2.43
N THR A 273 -13.13 -2.35 3.23
CA THR A 273 -13.57 -1.14 3.94
C THR A 273 -12.63 0.04 3.72
N ASN A 274 -13.15 1.25 3.95
CA ASN A 274 -12.34 2.46 4.09
C ASN A 274 -12.40 2.96 5.54
N ALA A 275 -12.04 2.08 6.49
CA ALA A 275 -12.12 2.34 7.92
C ALA A 275 -10.79 1.95 8.59
N PRO A 276 -9.85 2.89 8.77
CA PRO A 276 -8.55 2.61 9.36
C PRO A 276 -8.62 2.22 10.85
N THR A 277 -9.60 2.72 11.61
CA THR A 277 -9.74 2.50 13.05
C THR A 277 -10.90 1.57 13.39
N PHE A 278 -10.86 0.95 14.58
CA PHE A 278 -11.94 0.07 15.03
C PHE A 278 -13.25 0.83 15.31
N ILE A 279 -13.18 2.11 15.67
CA ILE A 279 -14.40 2.90 15.85
C ILE A 279 -15.09 3.17 14.52
N GLU A 280 -14.33 3.45 13.44
CA GLU A 280 -14.90 3.59 12.10
C GLU A 280 -15.50 2.27 11.60
N LYS A 281 -14.81 1.12 11.84
CA LYS A 281 -15.35 -0.21 11.52
C LYS A 281 -16.64 -0.49 12.30
N ALA A 282 -16.70 -0.11 13.58
CA ALA A 282 -17.87 -0.30 14.44
C ALA A 282 -19.09 0.49 13.96
N ARG A 283 -18.89 1.71 13.46
CA ARG A 283 -19.96 2.53 12.84
C ARG A 283 -20.53 1.89 11.59
N ILE A 284 -19.68 1.21 10.78
CA ILE A 284 -20.14 0.46 9.60
C ILE A 284 -20.85 -0.84 10.00
N PHE A 285 -20.37 -1.51 11.05
CA PHE A 285 -20.83 -2.82 11.46
C PHE A 285 -21.22 -2.85 12.96
N PRO A 286 -22.31 -2.19 13.34
CA PRO A 286 -22.78 -2.24 14.74
C PRO A 286 -23.15 -3.67 15.13
N ASN A 287 -22.97 -3.99 16.43
CA ASN A 287 -23.13 -5.32 17.03
C ASN A 287 -22.21 -6.40 16.43
N ALA A 288 -21.09 -6.02 15.81
CA ALA A 288 -20.13 -6.96 15.28
C ALA A 288 -19.25 -7.57 16.36
N THR A 289 -18.80 -8.80 16.11
CA THR A 289 -17.67 -9.43 16.82
C THR A 289 -16.43 -9.30 15.94
N PHE A 290 -15.37 -8.67 16.44
CA PHE A 290 -14.08 -8.60 15.75
C PHE A 290 -13.13 -9.68 16.27
N VAL A 291 -12.59 -10.49 15.36
CA VAL A 291 -11.56 -11.51 15.63
C VAL A 291 -10.20 -10.81 15.53
N ILE A 292 -9.46 -10.71 16.63
CA ILE A 292 -8.21 -9.96 16.69
C ILE A 292 -7.14 -10.70 17.49
N GLY A 293 -5.86 -10.39 17.20
CA GLY A 293 -4.76 -10.76 18.08
C GLY A 293 -4.56 -9.77 19.23
N ILE A 294 -3.93 -10.23 20.30
CA ILE A 294 -3.64 -9.42 21.51
C ILE A 294 -2.88 -8.12 21.17
N ASP A 295 -1.96 -8.14 20.20
CA ASP A 295 -1.23 -6.92 19.78
C ASP A 295 -2.18 -5.86 19.19
N THR A 296 -3.21 -6.29 18.49
CA THR A 296 -4.22 -5.39 17.92
C THR A 296 -5.09 -4.81 19.03
N LEU A 297 -5.44 -5.62 20.03
CA LEU A 297 -6.19 -5.14 21.20
C LEU A 297 -5.42 -4.06 21.96
N LEU A 298 -4.12 -4.28 22.20
CA LEU A 298 -3.26 -3.28 22.85
C LEU A 298 -3.22 -1.95 22.09
N ARG A 299 -3.20 -1.99 20.76
CA ARG A 299 -3.27 -0.76 19.94
C ARG A 299 -4.60 -0.03 20.06
N ILE A 300 -5.71 -0.74 20.19
CA ILE A 300 -7.04 -0.14 20.38
C ILE A 300 -7.08 0.70 21.67
N ASP A 301 -6.32 0.34 22.69
CA ASP A 301 -6.27 1.07 23.96
C ASP A 301 -5.22 2.20 23.99
N GLN A 302 -4.33 2.30 23.01
CA GLN A 302 -3.25 3.28 23.00
C GLN A 302 -3.73 4.69 22.65
N VAL A 303 -3.46 5.64 23.53
CA VAL A 303 -3.83 7.07 23.43
C VAL A 303 -3.31 7.73 22.16
N GLN A 304 -2.12 7.31 21.67
CA GLN A 304 -1.49 7.89 20.47
C GLN A 304 -2.38 7.84 19.21
N TYR A 305 -3.31 6.88 19.12
CA TYR A 305 -4.23 6.76 17.99
C TYR A 305 -5.47 7.66 18.11
N TYR A 306 -5.64 8.33 19.26
CA TYR A 306 -6.79 9.20 19.53
C TYR A 306 -6.42 10.65 19.78
N GLY A 307 -5.13 10.90 20.10
CA GLY A 307 -4.60 12.23 20.40
C GLY A 307 -4.71 12.64 21.86
N SER A 308 -5.66 12.10 22.65
CA SER A 308 -5.77 12.31 24.09
C SER A 308 -6.50 11.15 24.78
N ASP A 309 -6.32 11.03 26.13
CA ASP A 309 -7.05 10.06 26.95
C ASP A 309 -8.57 10.24 26.84
N SER A 310 -9.05 11.48 26.89
CA SER A 310 -10.49 11.79 26.79
C SER A 310 -11.09 11.33 25.46
N LEU A 311 -10.37 11.50 24.34
CA LEU A 311 -10.81 11.04 23.01
C LEU A 311 -10.78 9.53 22.90
N ARG A 312 -9.76 8.85 23.48
CA ARG A 312 -9.72 7.40 23.58
C ARG A 312 -10.93 6.87 24.38
N ASP A 313 -11.18 7.43 25.55
CA ASP A 313 -12.28 6.98 26.45
C ASP A 313 -13.64 7.19 25.78
N ALA A 314 -13.83 8.31 25.07
CA ALA A 314 -15.02 8.55 24.27
C ALA A 314 -15.20 7.52 23.14
N ALA A 315 -14.12 7.16 22.43
CA ALA A 315 -14.16 6.14 21.39
C ALA A 315 -14.48 4.74 21.97
N LEU A 316 -13.91 4.37 23.11
CA LEU A 316 -14.22 3.11 23.79
C LEU A 316 -15.67 3.05 24.31
N ALA A 317 -16.21 4.17 24.81
CA ALA A 317 -17.61 4.28 25.17
C ALA A 317 -18.53 4.13 23.94
N GLU A 318 -18.16 4.69 22.80
CA GLU A 318 -18.88 4.51 21.54
C GLU A 318 -18.85 3.07 21.02
N LEU A 319 -17.69 2.37 21.11
CA LEU A 319 -17.61 0.92 20.80
C LEU A 319 -18.59 0.12 21.67
N THR A 320 -18.73 0.52 22.93
CA THR A 320 -19.69 -0.09 23.87
C THR A 320 -21.13 0.18 23.44
N ALA A 321 -21.47 1.42 23.11
CA ALA A 321 -22.81 1.81 22.65
C ALA A 321 -23.21 1.12 21.35
N LEU A 322 -22.23 0.89 20.45
CA LEU A 322 -22.42 0.16 19.20
C LEU A 322 -22.46 -1.38 19.38
N GLY A 323 -22.39 -1.88 20.61
CA GLY A 323 -22.52 -3.31 20.91
C GLY A 323 -21.36 -4.19 20.44
N ILE A 324 -20.17 -3.61 20.23
CA ILE A 324 -19.00 -4.30 19.69
C ILE A 324 -18.47 -5.32 20.72
N GLN A 325 -18.04 -6.48 20.21
CA GLN A 325 -17.36 -7.53 20.97
C GLN A 325 -16.01 -7.86 20.30
N PHE A 326 -15.03 -8.28 21.08
CA PHE A 326 -13.74 -8.73 20.60
C PHE A 326 -13.49 -10.18 20.99
N LEU A 327 -13.22 -11.05 20.02
CA LEU A 327 -12.67 -12.38 20.25
C LEU A 327 -11.16 -12.30 20.11
N VAL A 328 -10.44 -12.40 21.22
CA VAL A 328 -9.01 -12.09 21.32
C VAL A 328 -8.19 -13.36 21.32
N PHE A 329 -7.20 -13.43 20.45
CA PHE A 329 -6.24 -14.52 20.35
C PHE A 329 -4.89 -14.07 20.93
N GLY A 330 -4.38 -14.85 21.88
CA GLY A 330 -3.04 -14.66 22.42
C GLY A 330 -1.94 -15.04 21.43
N ARG A 331 -0.72 -14.71 21.80
CA ARG A 331 0.48 -15.08 21.02
C ARG A 331 1.67 -15.32 21.92
N LEU A 332 2.64 -16.07 21.43
CA LEU A 332 3.94 -16.18 22.06
C LEU A 332 4.70 -14.84 21.89
N ASN A 333 5.17 -14.27 22.98
CA ASN A 333 6.02 -13.10 23.00
C ASN A 333 7.20 -13.36 23.96
N GLU A 334 8.45 -13.30 23.45
CA GLU A 334 9.68 -13.51 24.22
C GLU A 334 9.68 -14.78 25.11
N GLY A 335 9.04 -15.87 24.63
CA GLY A 335 8.99 -17.15 25.32
C GLY A 335 7.81 -17.33 26.29
N ALA A 336 7.00 -16.28 26.54
CA ALA A 336 5.77 -16.35 27.33
C ALA A 336 4.54 -16.17 26.44
N PHE A 337 3.45 -16.87 26.76
CA PHE A 337 2.17 -16.66 26.07
C PHE A 337 1.49 -15.43 26.61
N LEU A 338 1.27 -14.44 25.75
CA LEU A 338 0.62 -13.18 26.11
C LEU A 338 -0.89 -13.30 25.91
N ASP A 339 -1.65 -13.08 26.97
CA ASP A 339 -3.12 -13.08 26.99
C ASP A 339 -3.69 -11.88 27.79
N LEU A 340 -5.01 -11.84 27.99
CA LEU A 340 -5.67 -10.73 28.70
C LEU A 340 -5.26 -10.57 30.16
N ASP A 341 -4.87 -11.64 30.84
CA ASP A 341 -4.51 -11.61 32.26
C ASP A 341 -3.11 -11.00 32.48
N GLN A 342 -2.33 -10.88 31.40
CA GLN A 342 -0.94 -10.40 31.41
C GLN A 342 -0.78 -9.00 30.82
N VAL A 343 -1.88 -8.37 30.39
CA VAL A 343 -1.88 -7.04 29.76
C VAL A 343 -2.75 -6.06 30.53
N GLU A 344 -2.27 -4.84 30.67
CA GLU A 344 -3.04 -3.74 31.23
C GLU A 344 -3.81 -3.05 30.11
N ILE A 345 -5.15 -3.10 30.18
CA ILE A 345 -6.06 -2.38 29.27
C ILE A 345 -7.19 -1.75 30.08
N SER A 346 -7.84 -0.76 29.51
CA SER A 346 -8.98 -0.09 30.15
C SER A 346 -10.13 -1.08 30.46
N ALA A 347 -10.77 -0.91 31.61
CA ALA A 347 -11.85 -1.80 32.07
C ALA A 347 -13.04 -1.84 31.08
N SER A 348 -13.33 -0.73 30.42
CA SER A 348 -14.38 -0.62 29.40
C SER A 348 -14.08 -1.47 28.16
N LEU A 349 -12.82 -1.56 27.75
CA LEU A 349 -12.39 -2.43 26.66
C LEU A 349 -12.35 -3.89 27.10
N ALA A 350 -11.79 -4.19 28.28
CA ALA A 350 -11.71 -5.54 28.83
C ALA A 350 -13.09 -6.20 28.93
N ALA A 351 -14.12 -5.46 29.35
CA ALA A 351 -15.51 -5.95 29.43
C ALA A 351 -16.11 -6.37 28.07
N ARG A 352 -15.48 -6.02 26.94
CA ARG A 352 -15.89 -6.36 25.60
C ARG A 352 -15.08 -7.51 24.99
N CYS A 353 -14.08 -7.99 25.70
CA CYS A 353 -13.16 -9.01 25.22
C CYS A 353 -13.54 -10.40 25.73
N LYS A 354 -13.50 -11.37 24.83
CA LYS A 354 -13.52 -12.80 25.16
C LYS A 354 -12.20 -13.41 24.71
N MET A 355 -11.41 -13.89 25.67
CA MET A 355 -10.13 -14.53 25.38
C MET A 355 -10.30 -15.95 24.85
N VAL A 356 -9.54 -16.32 23.84
CA VAL A 356 -9.36 -17.71 23.39
C VAL A 356 -8.20 -18.31 24.18
N PRO A 357 -8.42 -19.38 24.96
CA PRO A 357 -7.37 -19.96 25.80
C PRO A 357 -6.18 -20.50 24.98
N GLU A 358 -4.97 -20.46 25.56
CA GLU A 358 -3.76 -21.03 24.95
C GLU A 358 -3.93 -22.51 24.56
N THR A 359 -4.66 -23.28 25.37
CA THR A 359 -4.96 -24.70 25.10
C THR A 359 -5.80 -24.93 23.84
N VAL A 360 -6.50 -23.89 23.35
CA VAL A 360 -7.33 -23.94 22.14
C VAL A 360 -6.56 -23.38 20.94
N PHE A 361 -5.75 -22.35 21.16
CA PHE A 361 -4.97 -21.71 20.08
C PHE A 361 -3.57 -21.33 20.54
N ARG A 362 -2.58 -21.88 19.86
CA ARG A 362 -1.18 -21.47 19.96
C ARG A 362 -0.52 -21.55 18.59
N GLN A 363 -0.05 -20.44 18.08
CA GLN A 363 0.66 -20.33 16.77
C GLN A 363 1.77 -19.28 16.84
N ASP A 364 2.97 -19.67 16.42
CA ASP A 364 4.19 -18.85 16.49
C ASP A 364 4.58 -18.24 15.12
N ILE A 365 3.63 -18.19 14.18
CA ILE A 365 3.85 -17.71 12.81
C ILE A 365 3.32 -16.27 12.67
N SER A 366 4.14 -15.39 12.04
CA SER A 366 3.69 -14.05 11.67
C SER A 366 3.94 -13.74 10.19
N SER A 367 3.07 -12.93 9.57
CA SER A 367 3.26 -12.45 8.18
C SER A 367 4.57 -11.68 8.02
N THR A 368 5.06 -11.02 9.05
CA THR A 368 6.33 -10.27 9.03
C THR A 368 7.51 -11.20 8.87
N THR A 369 7.56 -12.29 9.65
CA THR A 369 8.60 -13.32 9.55
C THR A 369 8.57 -13.99 8.18
N LEU A 370 7.39 -14.30 7.64
CA LEU A 370 7.24 -14.90 6.33
C LEU A 370 7.76 -13.99 5.21
N ARG A 371 7.47 -12.67 5.26
CA ARG A 371 8.00 -11.71 4.28
C ARG A 371 9.52 -11.58 4.36
N ALA A 372 10.09 -11.51 5.56
CA ALA A 372 11.52 -11.44 5.75
C ALA A 372 12.24 -12.67 5.15
N ASN A 373 11.72 -13.86 5.41
CA ASN A 373 12.27 -15.11 4.86
C ASN A 373 12.14 -15.17 3.33
N ALA A 374 11.01 -14.74 2.75
CA ALA A 374 10.81 -14.70 1.30
C ALA A 374 11.77 -13.71 0.62
N SER A 375 12.01 -12.54 1.23
CA SER A 375 12.98 -11.56 0.71
C SER A 375 14.41 -12.08 0.74
N GLN A 376 14.81 -12.79 1.80
CA GLN A 376 16.13 -13.43 1.90
C GLN A 376 16.30 -14.54 0.87
N ALA A 377 15.28 -15.37 0.66
CA ALA A 377 15.29 -16.44 -0.36
C ALA A 377 15.41 -15.86 -1.78
N ALA A 378 14.68 -14.78 -2.09
CA ALA A 378 14.75 -14.10 -3.37
C ALA A 378 16.14 -13.48 -3.64
N ASP A 379 16.81 -12.95 -2.61
CA ASP A 379 18.19 -12.46 -2.71
C ASP A 379 19.22 -13.59 -2.86
N ALA A 380 18.96 -14.75 -2.27
CA ALA A 380 19.85 -15.92 -2.35
C ALA A 380 19.76 -16.65 -3.72
N THR A 381 18.62 -16.60 -4.40
CA THR A 381 18.40 -17.23 -5.71
C THR A 381 18.79 -16.34 -6.89
N ARG A 382 19.22 -15.10 -6.68
CA ARG A 382 19.74 -14.25 -7.76
C ARG A 382 21.08 -14.80 -8.26
N PRO A 383 21.22 -15.15 -9.56
CA PRO A 383 22.49 -15.61 -10.12
C PRO A 383 23.54 -14.51 -9.95
N GLY A 384 24.65 -14.82 -9.28
CA GLY A 384 25.80 -13.92 -9.14
C GLY A 384 26.25 -13.60 -7.71
N ARG A 385 26.00 -14.48 -6.73
CA ARG A 385 26.79 -14.48 -5.49
C ARG A 385 27.92 -15.52 -5.61
N PRO A 386 29.22 -15.12 -5.60
CA PRO A 386 30.28 -16.05 -5.24
C PRO A 386 30.20 -16.37 -3.74
#